data_b41be4048edec6d36180aa5212abf96f
#
_entry.id   b41be4048edec6d36180aa5212abf96f
#
_cell.length_a   1.000
_cell.length_b   1.000
_cell.length_c   1.000
_cell.angle_alpha   90.00
_cell.angle_beta   90.00
_cell.angle_gamma   90.00
#
_symmetry.space_group_name_H-M   'P 1'
#
loop_
_entity.id
_entity.type
_entity.pdbx_description
1 polymer ?
#
loop_
_entity_poly.entity_id
_entity_poly.type
_entity_poly.pdbx_seq_one_letter_code
_entity_poly.pdbx_strand_id
1 'polypeptide(L)'
;AVIGFGEAGSCLCQGWGRSDVRAFDIKQIDDTNIAADKTRQMQDARVSIGDDAASTVREADMIFSTVTADQAHAAARAVAAGIGQGAYFFDLNSCAPSTKQKNAAIITEAGGHYVDVAVMATITPKYHQTAMLVAGEHAEAAIALMLALDMKPVHVPGPVGRASTIKMIRSVLVKGIEALTAECFSAATIAGVADEVAASLDASQTKDGWKDQAAYNMERMTTHGIRRAAEMREVAITLADLNIAGRMTAGTIAWQDQLGNLGLSLLDTEGLEPRLSAIHTALDAQKGD
;
A
#
# COMPACT_ATOMS: atom_id res chain seq x y z
N ALA A 1 12.14 -13.92 6.32
CA ALA A 1 10.74 -14.36 6.17
C ALA A 1 9.89 -13.21 5.62
N VAL A 2 8.77 -13.55 4.97
CA VAL A 2 7.78 -12.58 4.48
C VAL A 2 6.40 -12.95 5.04
N ILE A 3 5.76 -12.00 5.69
CA ILE A 3 4.41 -12.12 6.23
C ILE A 3 3.46 -11.22 5.41
N GLY A 4 2.51 -11.87 4.73
CA GLY A 4 1.69 -11.27 3.69
C GLY A 4 2.31 -11.46 2.30
N PHE A 5 1.66 -12.26 1.46
CA PHE A 5 2.14 -12.57 0.11
C PHE A 5 1.17 -12.01 -0.94
N GLY A 6 0.82 -10.72 -0.75
CA GLY A 6 0.11 -9.91 -1.73
C GLY A 6 1.05 -9.36 -2.81
N GLU A 7 0.65 -8.28 -3.48
CA GLU A 7 1.46 -7.62 -4.51
C GLU A 7 2.87 -7.27 -3.98
N ALA A 8 2.96 -6.63 -2.82
CA ALA A 8 4.25 -6.20 -2.28
C ALA A 8 5.14 -7.38 -1.89
N GLY A 9 4.62 -8.35 -1.14
CA GLY A 9 5.41 -9.50 -0.69
C GLY A 9 5.90 -10.37 -1.84
N SER A 10 5.04 -10.67 -2.81
CA SER A 10 5.42 -11.44 -4.00
C SER A 10 6.46 -10.70 -4.86
N CYS A 11 6.29 -9.40 -5.07
CA CYS A 11 7.26 -8.59 -5.82
C CYS A 11 8.62 -8.50 -5.13
N LEU A 12 8.67 -8.37 -3.80
CA LEU A 12 9.93 -8.41 -3.06
C LEU A 12 10.65 -9.74 -3.27
N CYS A 13 9.95 -10.86 -3.06
CA CYS A 13 10.52 -12.20 -3.25
C CYS A 13 10.99 -12.43 -4.68
N GLN A 14 10.21 -12.01 -5.67
CA GLN A 14 10.59 -12.08 -7.08
C GLN A 14 11.85 -11.24 -7.38
N GLY A 15 11.92 -10.04 -6.82
CA GLY A 15 13.06 -9.16 -7.02
C GLY A 15 14.34 -9.67 -6.37
N TRP A 16 14.26 -10.28 -5.20
CA TRP A 16 15.41 -10.90 -4.54
C TRP A 16 15.87 -12.17 -5.25
N GLY A 17 14.97 -12.95 -5.88
CA GLY A 17 15.29 -14.18 -6.57
C GLY A 17 15.94 -15.27 -5.69
N ARG A 18 15.67 -15.25 -4.37
CA ARG A 18 16.28 -16.11 -3.35
C ARG A 18 15.38 -17.29 -3.02
N SER A 19 15.99 -18.44 -2.77
CA SER A 19 15.30 -19.68 -2.38
C SER A 19 15.27 -19.92 -0.85
N ASP A 20 15.99 -19.11 -0.06
CA ASP A 20 16.04 -19.20 1.40
C ASP A 20 14.97 -18.31 2.09
N VAL A 21 13.95 -17.89 1.35
CA VAL A 21 12.83 -17.11 1.86
C VAL A 21 11.69 -18.04 2.26
N ARG A 22 11.19 -17.87 3.49
CA ARG A 22 9.92 -18.44 3.95
C ARG A 22 8.82 -17.39 3.89
N ALA A 23 7.63 -17.77 3.49
CA ALA A 23 6.50 -16.86 3.40
C ALA A 23 5.22 -17.47 3.99
N PHE A 24 4.39 -16.60 4.57
CA PHE A 24 3.06 -16.94 5.04
C PHE A 24 2.07 -15.83 4.62
N ASP A 25 0.91 -16.24 4.13
CA ASP A 25 -0.23 -15.35 3.91
C ASP A 25 -1.48 -15.99 4.49
N ILE A 26 -2.25 -15.25 5.28
CA ILE A 26 -3.45 -15.76 5.93
C ILE A 26 -4.46 -16.34 4.93
N LYS A 27 -4.45 -15.88 3.70
CA LYS A 27 -5.33 -16.38 2.63
C LYS A 27 -5.01 -17.81 2.17
N GLN A 28 -3.83 -18.34 2.52
CA GLN A 28 -3.47 -19.74 2.21
C GLN A 28 -4.23 -20.75 3.06
N ILE A 29 -4.80 -20.33 4.19
CA ILE A 29 -5.58 -21.18 5.09
C ILE A 29 -7.10 -21.02 4.90
N ASP A 30 -7.53 -20.32 3.86
CA ASP A 30 -8.93 -20.17 3.51
C ASP A 30 -9.42 -21.43 2.78
N ASP A 31 -10.65 -21.91 3.04
CA ASP A 31 -11.25 -23.10 2.40
C ASP A 31 -11.74 -22.84 0.96
N THR A 32 -11.19 -21.85 0.28
CA THR A 32 -11.61 -21.41 -1.04
C THR A 32 -10.53 -21.62 -2.11
N ASN A 33 -10.90 -21.37 -3.38
CA ASN A 33 -9.94 -21.33 -4.50
C ASN A 33 -8.83 -20.29 -4.27
N ILE A 34 -9.04 -19.31 -3.38
CA ILE A 34 -8.06 -18.28 -3.02
C ILE A 34 -6.83 -18.92 -2.36
N ALA A 35 -7.02 -19.94 -1.51
CA ALA A 35 -5.91 -20.66 -0.88
C ALA A 35 -5.03 -21.39 -1.90
N ALA A 36 -5.65 -22.08 -2.86
CA ALA A 36 -4.93 -22.78 -3.92
C ALA A 36 -4.14 -21.81 -4.81
N ASP A 37 -4.74 -20.67 -5.18
CA ASP A 37 -4.07 -19.63 -5.97
C ASP A 37 -2.93 -18.97 -5.20
N LYS A 38 -3.10 -18.72 -3.90
CA LYS A 38 -2.05 -18.18 -3.04
C LYS A 38 -0.87 -19.15 -2.91
N THR A 39 -1.15 -20.42 -2.67
CA THR A 39 -0.13 -21.48 -2.62
C THR A 39 0.65 -21.56 -3.92
N ARG A 40 -0.03 -21.51 -5.07
CA ARG A 40 0.61 -21.52 -6.39
C ARG A 40 1.51 -20.30 -6.59
N GLN A 41 1.03 -19.08 -6.23
CA GLN A 41 1.84 -17.86 -6.31
C GLN A 41 3.15 -17.96 -5.50
N MET A 42 3.09 -18.55 -4.30
CA MET A 42 4.29 -18.79 -3.47
C MET A 42 5.24 -19.83 -4.08
N GLN A 43 4.70 -20.93 -4.64
CA GLN A 43 5.48 -21.93 -5.33
C GLN A 43 6.19 -21.36 -6.56
N ASP A 44 5.48 -20.57 -7.37
CA ASP A 44 6.04 -19.91 -8.56
C ASP A 44 7.15 -18.92 -8.18
N ALA A 45 7.03 -18.27 -7.03
CA ALA A 45 8.08 -17.41 -6.47
C ALA A 45 9.23 -18.18 -5.79
N ARG A 46 9.16 -19.51 -5.72
CA ARG A 46 10.16 -20.40 -5.12
C ARG A 46 10.45 -20.12 -3.66
N VAL A 47 9.44 -19.69 -2.91
CA VAL A 47 9.56 -19.49 -1.45
C VAL A 47 9.06 -20.73 -0.71
N SER A 48 9.62 -20.99 0.47
CA SER A 48 9.12 -22.03 1.37
C SER A 48 7.84 -21.54 2.04
N ILE A 49 6.77 -22.33 1.99
CA ILE A 49 5.47 -21.96 2.55
C ILE A 49 5.43 -22.38 4.01
N GLY A 50 5.16 -21.41 4.90
CA GLY A 50 4.97 -21.66 6.33
C GLY A 50 3.51 -21.97 6.65
N ASP A 51 3.28 -22.68 7.76
CA ASP A 51 1.93 -23.07 8.19
C ASP A 51 1.17 -21.91 8.87
N ASP A 52 1.90 -21.06 9.59
CA ASP A 52 1.40 -19.87 10.29
C ASP A 52 2.51 -18.80 10.39
N ALA A 53 2.15 -17.61 10.84
CA ALA A 53 3.11 -16.51 10.98
C ALA A 53 4.22 -16.80 11.98
N ALA A 54 3.89 -17.40 13.12
CA ALA A 54 4.85 -17.65 14.20
C ALA A 54 5.89 -18.71 13.80
N SER A 55 5.46 -19.81 13.19
CA SER A 55 6.36 -20.87 12.69
C SER A 55 7.22 -20.38 11.54
N THR A 56 6.67 -19.55 10.66
CA THR A 56 7.37 -18.99 9.51
C THR A 56 8.56 -18.12 9.91
N VAL A 57 8.47 -17.39 11.01
CA VAL A 57 9.50 -16.44 11.46
C VAL A 57 10.52 -17.02 12.45
N ARG A 58 10.31 -18.22 12.96
CA ARG A 58 11.03 -18.77 14.13
C ARG A 58 12.56 -18.73 14.03
N GLU A 59 13.11 -18.88 12.86
CA GLU A 59 14.57 -18.87 12.63
C GLU A 59 14.97 -17.79 11.62
N ALA A 60 14.12 -16.79 11.44
CA ALA A 60 14.39 -15.72 10.49
C ALA A 60 15.11 -14.56 11.17
N ASP A 61 16.26 -14.16 10.65
CA ASP A 61 16.97 -12.95 11.08
C ASP A 61 16.25 -11.68 10.60
N MET A 62 15.55 -11.77 9.47
CA MET A 62 14.86 -10.65 8.81
C MET A 62 13.44 -11.05 8.45
N ILE A 63 12.47 -10.27 8.91
CA ILE A 63 11.05 -10.51 8.72
C ILE A 63 10.43 -9.27 8.08
N PHE A 64 9.90 -9.42 6.88
CA PHE A 64 9.24 -8.36 6.13
C PHE A 64 7.72 -8.54 6.21
N SER A 65 7.04 -7.59 6.86
CA SER A 65 5.57 -7.57 6.93
C SER A 65 5.00 -6.70 5.82
N THR A 66 4.20 -7.33 4.94
CA THR A 66 3.60 -6.72 3.75
C THR A 66 2.11 -7.06 3.63
N VAL A 67 1.42 -6.99 4.75
CA VAL A 67 -0.03 -7.19 4.83
C VAL A 67 -0.79 -5.89 4.54
N THR A 68 -2.12 -5.96 4.50
CA THR A 68 -2.96 -4.76 4.39
C THR A 68 -2.91 -3.93 5.68
N ALA A 69 -3.22 -2.63 5.59
CA ALA A 69 -3.11 -1.70 6.72
C ALA A 69 -3.91 -2.16 7.94
N ASP A 70 -5.13 -2.64 7.73
CA ASP A 70 -6.05 -3.17 8.76
C ASP A 70 -5.53 -4.46 9.42
N GLN A 71 -4.67 -5.23 8.75
CA GLN A 71 -4.09 -6.47 9.27
C GLN A 71 -2.71 -6.27 9.93
N ALA A 72 -2.12 -5.08 9.85
CA ALA A 72 -0.76 -4.84 10.33
C ALA A 72 -0.57 -5.17 11.82
N HIS A 73 -1.55 -4.81 12.65
CA HIS A 73 -1.50 -5.09 14.09
C HIS A 73 -1.67 -6.58 14.40
N ALA A 74 -2.59 -7.26 13.74
CA ALA A 74 -2.79 -8.69 13.90
C ALA A 74 -1.54 -9.49 13.45
N ALA A 75 -0.92 -9.08 12.33
CA ALA A 75 0.31 -9.69 11.83
C ALA A 75 1.48 -9.51 12.81
N ALA A 76 1.67 -8.31 13.38
CA ALA A 76 2.70 -8.08 14.39
C ALA A 76 2.52 -8.96 15.63
N ARG A 77 1.29 -9.10 16.13
CA ARG A 77 0.98 -10.00 17.24
C ARG A 77 1.26 -11.47 16.93
N ALA A 78 0.88 -11.92 15.74
CA ALA A 78 1.13 -13.30 15.31
C ALA A 78 2.64 -13.59 15.16
N VAL A 79 3.39 -12.64 14.61
CA VAL A 79 4.85 -12.72 14.48
C VAL A 79 5.53 -12.73 15.86
N ALA A 80 5.08 -11.92 16.80
CA ALA A 80 5.66 -11.83 18.14
C ALA A 80 5.67 -13.18 18.87
N ALA A 81 4.71 -14.06 18.58
CA ALA A 81 4.65 -15.41 19.16
C ALA A 81 5.78 -16.35 18.70
N GLY A 82 6.51 -16.01 17.64
CA GLY A 82 7.57 -16.85 17.08
C GLY A 82 8.87 -16.13 16.73
N ILE A 83 8.95 -14.82 16.92
CA ILE A 83 10.13 -14.03 16.55
C ILE A 83 11.33 -14.40 17.42
N GLY A 84 12.50 -14.57 16.76
CA GLY A 84 13.76 -14.83 17.44
C GLY A 84 14.33 -13.57 18.14
N GLN A 85 15.12 -13.78 19.19
CA GLN A 85 15.80 -12.69 19.88
C GLN A 85 16.76 -11.96 18.92
N GLY A 86 16.62 -10.64 18.83
CA GLY A 86 17.43 -9.80 17.95
C GLY A 86 17.05 -9.85 16.46
N ALA A 87 16.01 -10.61 16.08
CA ALA A 87 15.52 -10.63 14.71
C ALA A 87 14.89 -9.28 14.33
N TYR A 88 15.11 -8.84 13.09
CA TYR A 88 14.60 -7.56 12.59
C TYR A 88 13.22 -7.73 11.97
N PHE A 89 12.25 -6.99 12.47
CA PHE A 89 10.91 -6.91 11.91
C PHE A 89 10.73 -5.60 11.12
N PHE A 90 10.80 -5.72 9.80
CA PHE A 90 10.57 -4.62 8.86
C PHE A 90 9.06 -4.51 8.61
N ASP A 91 8.44 -3.49 9.15
CA ASP A 91 7.02 -3.23 8.92
C ASP A 91 6.84 -2.30 7.71
N LEU A 92 6.51 -2.87 6.53
CA LEU A 92 6.28 -2.15 5.28
C LEU A 92 4.82 -1.73 5.10
N ASN A 93 3.97 -2.04 6.07
CA ASN A 93 2.54 -1.80 5.95
C ASN A 93 2.22 -0.30 5.97
N SER A 94 1.25 0.10 5.15
CA SER A 94 0.83 1.50 5.03
C SER A 94 -0.17 1.88 6.12
N CYS A 95 0.25 1.88 7.39
CA CYS A 95 -0.58 2.21 8.54
C CYS A 95 -0.13 3.47 9.27
N ALA A 96 -0.97 3.95 10.18
CA ALA A 96 -0.72 5.17 10.95
C ALA A 96 0.54 5.05 11.83
N PRO A 97 1.26 6.16 12.12
CA PRO A 97 2.39 6.15 13.03
C PRO A 97 2.07 5.56 14.41
N SER A 98 0.88 5.84 14.95
CA SER A 98 0.42 5.27 16.22
C SER A 98 0.25 3.75 16.17
N THR A 99 -0.20 3.20 15.04
CA THR A 99 -0.25 1.75 14.80
C THR A 99 1.16 1.15 14.76
N LYS A 100 2.10 1.80 14.07
CA LYS A 100 3.51 1.40 14.04
C LYS A 100 4.13 1.35 15.44
N GLN A 101 3.86 2.38 16.26
CA GLN A 101 4.35 2.44 17.65
C GLN A 101 3.79 1.32 18.51
N LYS A 102 2.50 1.00 18.38
CA LYS A 102 1.87 -0.15 19.07
C LYS A 102 2.50 -1.48 18.64
N ASN A 103 2.72 -1.64 17.34
CA ASN A 103 3.37 -2.84 16.79
C ASN A 103 4.82 -2.95 17.26
N ALA A 104 5.55 -1.83 17.34
CA ALA A 104 6.91 -1.79 17.85
C ALA A 104 7.01 -2.25 19.30
N ALA A 105 6.09 -1.81 20.16
CA ALA A 105 6.05 -2.26 21.54
C ALA A 105 5.91 -3.79 21.64
N ILE A 106 4.99 -4.39 20.86
CA ILE A 106 4.75 -5.84 20.85
C ILE A 106 5.99 -6.61 20.37
N ILE A 107 6.62 -6.18 19.28
CA ILE A 107 7.80 -6.84 18.71
C ILE A 107 9.00 -6.70 19.66
N THR A 108 9.20 -5.51 20.26
CA THR A 108 10.27 -5.26 21.22
C THR A 108 10.09 -6.08 22.50
N GLU A 109 8.86 -6.19 23.03
CA GLU A 109 8.55 -7.03 24.18
C GLU A 109 8.87 -8.52 23.92
N ALA A 110 8.68 -8.95 22.65
CA ALA A 110 9.04 -10.31 22.23
C ALA A 110 10.54 -10.50 21.95
N GLY A 111 11.35 -9.45 22.05
CA GLY A 111 12.81 -9.49 21.86
C GLY A 111 13.28 -9.20 20.42
N GLY A 112 12.40 -8.80 19.54
CA GLY A 112 12.75 -8.40 18.17
C GLY A 112 13.10 -6.91 18.03
N HIS A 113 13.76 -6.55 16.93
CA HIS A 113 14.10 -5.19 16.55
C HIS A 113 13.09 -4.67 15.53
N TYR A 114 12.22 -3.76 15.96
CA TYR A 114 11.22 -3.18 15.05
C TYR A 114 11.81 -2.07 14.19
N VAL A 115 11.44 -2.08 12.90
CA VAL A 115 11.89 -1.10 11.89
C VAL A 115 10.66 -0.54 11.17
N ASP A 116 10.45 0.78 11.28
CA ASP A 116 9.41 1.50 10.55
C ASP A 116 9.87 1.75 9.12
N VAL A 117 9.25 1.06 8.16
CA VAL A 117 9.54 1.20 6.72
C VAL A 117 8.34 1.77 6.00
N ALA A 118 8.56 2.82 5.21
CA ALA A 118 7.54 3.41 4.35
C ALA A 118 7.94 3.26 2.88
N VAL A 119 7.22 2.43 2.13
CA VAL A 119 7.39 2.27 0.68
C VAL A 119 6.84 3.51 -0.04
N MET A 120 7.67 4.23 -0.79
CA MET A 120 7.37 5.58 -1.29
C MET A 120 6.82 5.63 -2.73
N ALA A 121 6.77 4.49 -3.41
CA ALA A 121 6.22 4.36 -4.77
C ALA A 121 5.49 3.02 -4.93
N THR A 122 4.87 2.78 -6.08
CA THR A 122 4.40 1.44 -6.47
C THR A 122 5.58 0.48 -6.54
N ILE A 123 5.37 -0.74 -6.06
CA ILE A 123 6.47 -1.72 -5.96
C ILE A 123 6.93 -2.19 -7.34
N THR A 124 6.02 -2.32 -8.30
CA THR A 124 6.34 -2.55 -9.72
C THR A 124 6.61 -1.21 -10.44
N PRO A 125 7.56 -1.15 -11.38
CA PRO A 125 8.41 -2.25 -11.88
C PRO A 125 9.74 -2.44 -11.14
N LYS A 126 9.97 -1.74 -10.02
CA LYS A 126 11.27 -1.71 -9.33
C LYS A 126 11.44 -2.83 -8.28
N TYR A 127 10.36 -3.53 -7.93
CA TYR A 127 10.37 -4.63 -6.97
C TYR A 127 11.04 -4.23 -5.64
N HIS A 128 12.03 -5.00 -5.18
CA HIS A 128 12.80 -4.74 -3.95
C HIS A 128 13.63 -3.45 -4.02
N GLN A 129 13.89 -2.90 -5.21
CA GLN A 129 14.61 -1.64 -5.42
C GLN A 129 13.70 -0.39 -5.37
N THR A 130 12.43 -0.55 -5.02
CA THR A 130 11.55 0.58 -4.78
C THR A 130 12.07 1.42 -3.61
N ALA A 131 12.08 2.75 -3.76
CA ALA A 131 12.54 3.66 -2.71
C ALA A 131 11.73 3.51 -1.42
N MET A 132 12.42 3.36 -0.29
CA MET A 132 11.82 3.16 1.03
C MET A 132 12.43 4.11 2.04
N LEU A 133 11.61 4.77 2.85
CA LEU A 133 12.08 5.51 4.03
C LEU A 133 12.16 4.55 5.21
N VAL A 134 13.19 4.70 6.03
CA VAL A 134 13.45 3.83 7.19
C VAL A 134 13.69 4.70 8.43
N ALA A 135 12.97 4.41 9.51
CA ALA A 135 13.09 5.13 10.78
C ALA A 135 12.99 4.18 11.98
N GLY A 136 13.33 4.69 13.16
CA GLY A 136 13.30 3.95 14.42
C GLY A 136 14.69 3.74 15.00
N GLU A 137 14.74 3.21 16.22
CA GLU A 137 16.00 3.01 16.98
C GLU A 137 17.00 2.10 16.24
N HIS A 138 16.48 1.10 15.52
CA HIS A 138 17.30 0.11 14.82
C HIS A 138 17.51 0.44 13.33
N ALA A 139 17.14 1.65 12.88
CA ALA A 139 17.13 2.02 11.45
C ALA A 139 18.51 1.90 10.78
N GLU A 140 19.59 2.34 11.42
CA GLU A 140 20.93 2.31 10.82
C GLU A 140 21.40 0.88 10.54
N ALA A 141 21.27 -0.02 11.53
CA ALA A 141 21.62 -1.42 11.35
C ALA A 141 20.69 -2.12 10.33
N ALA A 142 19.39 -1.81 10.37
CA ALA A 142 18.41 -2.32 9.44
C ALA A 142 18.70 -1.91 7.99
N ILE A 143 19.16 -0.68 7.76
CA ILE A 143 19.57 -0.19 6.44
C ILE A 143 20.71 -1.01 5.87
N ALA A 144 21.73 -1.36 6.67
CA ALA A 144 22.82 -2.23 6.22
C ALA A 144 22.31 -3.59 5.74
N LEU A 145 21.35 -4.19 6.46
CA LEU A 145 20.70 -5.44 6.07
C LEU A 145 19.88 -5.29 4.78
N MET A 146 19.13 -4.20 4.63
CA MET A 146 18.35 -3.93 3.42
C MET A 146 19.27 -3.72 2.20
N LEU A 147 20.40 -3.01 2.35
CA LEU A 147 21.39 -2.82 1.28
C LEU A 147 22.01 -4.15 0.84
N ALA A 148 22.26 -5.08 1.77
CA ALA A 148 22.74 -6.42 1.45
C ALA A 148 21.74 -7.25 0.61
N LEU A 149 20.46 -6.86 0.62
CA LEU A 149 19.40 -7.40 -0.26
C LEU A 149 19.17 -6.54 -1.53
N ASP A 150 20.10 -5.66 -1.88
CA ASP A 150 19.99 -4.70 -3.00
C ASP A 150 18.71 -3.82 -2.96
N MET A 151 18.19 -3.57 -1.78
CA MET A 151 17.08 -2.65 -1.58
C MET A 151 17.55 -1.19 -1.61
N LYS A 152 16.62 -0.23 -1.67
CA LYS A 152 16.95 1.21 -1.73
C LYS A 152 16.36 1.96 -0.51
N PRO A 153 16.87 1.69 0.72
CA PRO A 153 16.47 2.40 1.92
C PRO A 153 17.06 3.80 1.96
N VAL A 154 16.29 4.74 2.49
CA VAL A 154 16.72 6.09 2.83
C VAL A 154 16.47 6.31 4.32
N HIS A 155 17.51 6.62 5.08
CA HIS A 155 17.38 6.90 6.51
C HIS A 155 16.63 8.20 6.77
N VAL A 156 15.62 8.13 7.63
CA VAL A 156 14.94 9.31 8.17
C VAL A 156 15.16 9.32 9.68
N PRO A 157 16.02 10.22 10.18
CA PRO A 157 16.30 10.31 11.61
C PRO A 157 15.02 10.57 12.42
N GLY A 158 14.84 9.80 13.49
CA GLY A 158 13.72 9.95 14.40
C GLY A 158 13.13 8.61 14.89
N PRO A 159 12.15 8.68 15.79
CA PRO A 159 11.54 7.51 16.39
C PRO A 159 10.71 6.70 15.39
N VAL A 160 10.30 5.50 15.80
CA VAL A 160 9.28 4.70 15.10
C VAL A 160 8.03 5.56 14.83
N GLY A 161 7.53 5.47 13.61
CA GLY A 161 6.43 6.29 13.10
C GLY A 161 6.89 7.47 12.24
N ARG A 162 8.17 7.85 12.24
CA ARG A 162 8.68 9.00 11.47
C ARG A 162 8.56 8.77 9.96
N ALA A 163 8.99 7.61 9.46
CA ALA A 163 8.89 7.27 8.04
C ALA A 163 7.43 7.17 7.61
N SER A 164 6.60 6.50 8.41
CA SER A 164 5.16 6.39 8.18
C SER A 164 4.45 7.74 8.22
N THR A 165 4.84 8.67 9.12
CA THR A 165 4.28 10.03 9.16
C THR A 165 4.47 10.75 7.82
N ILE A 166 5.70 10.70 7.27
CA ILE A 166 5.99 11.34 5.97
C ILE A 166 5.10 10.75 4.87
N LYS A 167 5.01 9.42 4.80
CA LYS A 167 4.17 8.74 3.81
C LYS A 167 2.68 9.09 3.98
N MET A 168 2.15 9.03 5.20
CA MET A 168 0.74 9.29 5.47
C MET A 168 0.35 10.73 5.12
N ILE A 169 1.14 11.72 5.54
CA ILE A 169 0.88 13.13 5.20
C ILE A 169 0.99 13.36 3.69
N ARG A 170 2.02 12.81 3.02
CA ARG A 170 2.13 12.88 1.57
C ARG A 170 0.90 12.28 0.87
N SER A 171 0.34 11.21 1.43
CA SER A 171 -0.84 10.54 0.86
C SER A 171 -2.09 11.42 0.86
N VAL A 172 -2.19 12.40 1.75
CA VAL A 172 -3.29 13.39 1.71
C VAL A 172 -3.32 14.10 0.36
N LEU A 173 -2.16 14.61 -0.07
CA LEU A 173 -2.08 15.32 -1.35
C LEU A 173 -2.24 14.36 -2.54
N VAL A 174 -1.45 13.29 -2.58
CA VAL A 174 -1.41 12.37 -3.73
C VAL A 174 -2.79 11.78 -4.02
N LYS A 175 -3.47 11.23 -3.00
CA LYS A 175 -4.79 10.63 -3.17
C LYS A 175 -5.92 11.66 -3.19
N GLY A 176 -5.69 12.82 -2.57
CA GLY A 176 -6.60 13.94 -2.65
C GLY A 176 -6.70 14.51 -4.07
N ILE A 177 -5.58 14.62 -4.78
CA ILE A 177 -5.58 15.03 -6.19
C ILE A 177 -6.38 14.03 -7.04
N GLU A 178 -6.21 12.73 -6.82
CA GLU A 178 -7.00 11.70 -7.52
C GLU A 178 -8.51 11.91 -7.30
N ALA A 179 -8.94 12.12 -6.06
CA ALA A 179 -10.34 12.33 -5.72
C ALA A 179 -10.90 13.64 -6.30
N LEU A 180 -10.14 14.73 -6.19
CA LEU A 180 -10.50 16.01 -6.81
C LEU A 180 -10.61 15.91 -8.33
N THR A 181 -9.68 15.19 -8.95
CA THR A 181 -9.72 14.94 -10.40
C THR A 181 -10.98 14.17 -10.78
N ALA A 182 -11.36 13.15 -9.99
CA ALA A 182 -12.58 12.39 -10.23
C ALA A 182 -13.83 13.29 -10.17
N GLU A 183 -13.96 14.11 -9.15
CA GLU A 183 -15.09 15.05 -9.02
C GLU A 183 -15.15 16.03 -10.20
N CYS A 184 -14.02 16.67 -10.52
CA CYS A 184 -13.91 17.67 -11.55
C CYS A 184 -14.28 17.10 -12.94
N PHE A 185 -13.61 16.02 -13.35
CA PHE A 185 -13.78 15.50 -14.71
C PHE A 185 -15.06 14.70 -14.89
N SER A 186 -15.61 14.08 -13.83
CA SER A 186 -16.95 13.52 -13.89
C SER A 186 -17.99 14.62 -14.14
N ALA A 187 -17.93 15.72 -13.40
CA ALA A 187 -18.84 16.85 -13.58
C ALA A 187 -18.67 17.50 -14.97
N ALA A 188 -17.42 17.74 -15.40
CA ALA A 188 -17.12 18.33 -16.70
C ALA A 188 -17.61 17.49 -17.85
N THR A 189 -17.50 16.15 -17.77
CA THR A 189 -18.01 15.21 -18.79
C THR A 189 -19.54 15.25 -18.84
N ILE A 190 -20.23 15.24 -17.71
CA ILE A 190 -21.71 15.33 -17.67
C ILE A 190 -22.19 16.66 -18.26
N ALA A 191 -21.48 17.76 -17.96
CA ALA A 191 -21.80 19.08 -18.49
C ALA A 191 -21.38 19.28 -19.96
N GLY A 192 -20.65 18.35 -20.57
CA GLY A 192 -20.17 18.45 -21.96
C GLY A 192 -19.06 19.45 -22.18
N VAL A 193 -18.27 19.79 -21.15
CA VAL A 193 -17.20 20.81 -21.15
C VAL A 193 -15.84 20.24 -20.71
N ALA A 194 -15.65 18.92 -20.84
CA ALA A 194 -14.42 18.27 -20.36
C ALA A 194 -13.16 18.75 -21.09
N ASP A 195 -13.26 19.03 -22.38
CA ASP A 195 -12.16 19.55 -23.18
C ASP A 195 -11.75 20.96 -22.78
N GLU A 196 -12.72 21.83 -22.53
CA GLU A 196 -12.50 23.21 -22.11
C GLU A 196 -11.89 23.26 -20.70
N VAL A 197 -12.37 22.41 -19.80
CA VAL A 197 -11.80 22.28 -18.46
C VAL A 197 -10.37 21.76 -18.53
N ALA A 198 -10.11 20.71 -19.32
CA ALA A 198 -8.76 20.18 -19.51
C ALA A 198 -7.81 21.22 -20.08
N ALA A 199 -8.22 21.91 -21.16
CA ALA A 199 -7.43 22.96 -21.80
C ALA A 199 -7.12 24.13 -20.83
N SER A 200 -8.10 24.53 -20.01
CA SER A 200 -7.92 25.56 -18.98
C SER A 200 -6.91 25.14 -17.92
N LEU A 201 -6.94 23.85 -17.50
CA LEU A 201 -5.99 23.31 -16.56
C LEU A 201 -4.60 23.16 -17.16
N ASP A 202 -4.49 22.67 -18.40
CA ASP A 202 -3.22 22.52 -19.13
C ASP A 202 -2.52 23.86 -19.34
N ALA A 203 -3.28 24.94 -19.57
CA ALA A 203 -2.73 26.28 -19.69
C ALA A 203 -2.03 26.78 -18.40
N SER A 204 -2.33 26.16 -17.26
CA SER A 204 -1.74 26.48 -15.96
C SER A 204 -0.71 25.48 -15.47
N GLN A 205 -0.46 24.39 -16.22
CA GLN A 205 0.45 23.29 -15.83
C GLN A 205 1.53 23.03 -16.87
N THR A 206 2.62 22.35 -16.49
CA THR A 206 3.86 22.43 -17.23
C THR A 206 4.42 21.14 -17.85
N LYS A 207 3.89 19.95 -17.65
CA LYS A 207 4.57 18.74 -18.17
C LYS A 207 3.70 17.64 -18.75
N ASP A 208 2.69 17.19 -18.06
CA ASP A 208 1.78 16.14 -18.55
C ASP A 208 0.39 16.74 -18.61
N GLY A 209 -0.32 16.56 -19.72
CA GLY A 209 -1.65 17.12 -19.88
C GLY A 209 -2.61 16.61 -18.80
N TRP A 210 -3.52 17.46 -18.34
CA TRP A 210 -4.50 17.10 -17.32
C TRP A 210 -5.40 15.93 -17.75
N LYS A 211 -5.65 15.73 -19.03
CA LYS A 211 -6.42 14.57 -19.52
C LYS A 211 -5.70 13.26 -19.24
N ASP A 212 -4.39 13.21 -19.48
CA ASP A 212 -3.59 12.00 -19.22
C ASP A 212 -3.50 11.74 -17.73
N GLN A 213 -3.29 12.79 -16.93
CA GLN A 213 -3.30 12.69 -15.47
C GLN A 213 -4.67 12.24 -14.93
N ALA A 214 -5.77 12.76 -15.50
CA ALA A 214 -7.12 12.36 -15.15
C ALA A 214 -7.39 10.89 -15.53
N ALA A 215 -7.03 10.49 -16.76
CA ALA A 215 -7.16 9.10 -17.20
C ALA A 215 -6.37 8.14 -16.33
N TYR A 216 -5.14 8.50 -15.95
CA TYR A 216 -4.32 7.78 -15.00
C TYR A 216 -5.00 7.66 -13.62
N ASN A 217 -5.53 8.77 -13.11
CA ASN A 217 -6.19 8.78 -11.79
C ASN A 217 -7.44 7.87 -11.79
N MET A 218 -8.26 7.88 -12.88
CA MET A 218 -9.43 7.02 -13.00
C MET A 218 -9.06 5.54 -12.97
N GLU A 219 -8.05 5.14 -13.75
CA GLU A 219 -7.55 3.76 -13.75
C GLU A 219 -7.05 3.35 -12.36
N ARG A 220 -6.28 4.21 -11.70
CA ARG A 220 -5.74 3.95 -10.37
C ARG A 220 -6.83 3.79 -9.31
N MET A 221 -7.91 4.56 -9.40
CA MET A 221 -9.02 4.52 -8.45
C MET A 221 -9.88 3.27 -8.65
N THR A 222 -10.16 2.86 -9.89
CA THR A 222 -10.93 1.63 -10.15
C THR A 222 -10.12 0.37 -9.82
N THR A 223 -8.85 0.32 -10.14
CA THR A 223 -7.99 -0.86 -9.94
C THR A 223 -7.58 -1.04 -8.47
N HIS A 224 -7.29 0.05 -7.77
CA HIS A 224 -6.70 0.01 -6.43
C HIS A 224 -7.54 0.72 -5.35
N GLY A 225 -8.74 1.17 -5.66
CA GLY A 225 -9.55 2.03 -4.81
C GLY A 225 -9.80 1.45 -3.42
N ILE A 226 -10.21 0.19 -3.32
CA ILE A 226 -10.50 -0.46 -2.01
C ILE A 226 -9.26 -0.41 -1.10
N ARG A 227 -8.09 -0.82 -1.62
CA ARG A 227 -6.84 -0.77 -0.86
C ARG A 227 -6.46 0.66 -0.47
N ARG A 228 -6.62 1.61 -1.41
CA ARG A 228 -6.30 3.02 -1.19
C ARG A 228 -7.24 3.68 -0.20
N ALA A 229 -8.52 3.31 -0.18
CA ALA A 229 -9.46 3.73 0.85
C ALA A 229 -9.03 3.25 2.25
N ALA A 230 -8.59 2.00 2.39
CA ALA A 230 -8.04 1.49 3.64
C ALA A 230 -6.80 2.29 4.08
N GLU A 231 -5.86 2.57 3.17
CA GLU A 231 -4.70 3.43 3.45
C GLU A 231 -5.12 4.86 3.87
N MET A 232 -6.18 5.42 3.25
CA MET A 232 -6.67 6.75 3.61
C MET A 232 -7.39 6.78 4.97
N ARG A 233 -7.95 5.67 5.45
CA ARG A 233 -8.44 5.55 6.82
C ARG A 233 -7.30 5.64 7.84
N GLU A 234 -6.13 5.06 7.55
CA GLU A 234 -4.94 5.25 8.38
C GLU A 234 -4.42 6.71 8.34
N VAL A 235 -4.56 7.37 7.18
CA VAL A 235 -4.30 8.82 7.08
C VAL A 235 -5.27 9.61 7.96
N ALA A 236 -6.54 9.25 8.00
CA ALA A 236 -7.53 9.92 8.86
C ALA A 236 -7.16 9.79 10.35
N ILE A 237 -6.67 8.63 10.79
CA ILE A 237 -6.14 8.44 12.16
C ILE A 237 -4.95 9.37 12.40
N THR A 238 -4.01 9.42 11.46
CA THR A 238 -2.85 10.32 11.54
C THR A 238 -3.25 11.80 11.70
N LEU A 239 -4.25 12.25 10.93
CA LEU A 239 -4.75 13.63 11.04
C LEU A 239 -5.46 13.87 12.38
N ALA A 240 -6.22 12.90 12.88
CA ALA A 240 -6.86 12.98 14.19
C ALA A 240 -5.81 13.09 15.31
N ASP A 241 -4.74 12.30 15.26
CA ASP A 241 -3.61 12.37 16.21
C ASP A 241 -2.94 13.77 16.19
N LEU A 242 -2.96 14.44 15.03
CA LEU A 242 -2.47 15.81 14.86
C LEU A 242 -3.50 16.90 15.15
N ASN A 243 -4.71 16.56 15.59
CA ASN A 243 -5.84 17.47 15.80
C ASN A 243 -6.23 18.27 14.53
N ILE A 244 -6.10 17.66 13.34
CA ILE A 244 -6.46 18.24 12.05
C ILE A 244 -7.75 17.57 11.53
N ALA A 245 -8.75 18.41 11.16
CA ALA A 245 -9.97 17.92 10.54
C ALA A 245 -9.69 17.39 9.11
N GLY A 246 -9.74 16.09 8.92
CA GLY A 246 -9.45 15.43 7.64
C GLY A 246 -10.60 15.46 6.63
N ARG A 247 -11.08 16.65 6.24
CA ARG A 247 -12.24 16.81 5.34
C ARG A 247 -12.01 16.23 3.96
N MET A 248 -10.90 16.58 3.32
CA MET A 248 -10.52 16.02 2.03
C MET A 248 -10.20 14.52 2.12
N THR A 249 -9.64 14.10 3.23
CA THR A 249 -9.38 12.70 3.51
C THR A 249 -10.68 11.88 3.58
N ALA A 250 -11.71 12.39 4.22
CA ALA A 250 -13.02 11.73 4.28
C ALA A 250 -13.65 11.61 2.88
N GLY A 251 -13.63 12.68 2.10
CA GLY A 251 -14.09 12.66 0.71
C GLY A 251 -13.25 11.70 -0.17
N THR A 252 -11.93 11.70 0.03
CA THR A 252 -11.03 10.80 -0.68
C THR A 252 -11.32 9.34 -0.37
N ILE A 253 -11.59 8.99 0.90
CA ILE A 253 -12.01 7.63 1.29
C ILE A 253 -13.27 7.24 0.53
N ALA A 254 -14.29 8.11 0.56
CA ALA A 254 -15.56 7.83 -0.11
C ALA A 254 -15.39 7.59 -1.62
N TRP A 255 -14.62 8.42 -2.31
CA TRP A 255 -14.34 8.26 -3.73
C TRP A 255 -13.53 7.01 -4.05
N GLN A 256 -12.48 6.71 -3.28
CA GLN A 256 -11.67 5.52 -3.46
C GLN A 256 -12.48 4.23 -3.24
N ASP A 257 -13.34 4.20 -2.20
CA ASP A 257 -14.25 3.08 -1.96
C ASP A 257 -15.26 2.93 -3.11
N GLN A 258 -15.90 4.03 -3.50
CA GLN A 258 -16.93 3.98 -4.53
C GLN A 258 -16.39 3.44 -5.86
N LEU A 259 -15.31 4.01 -6.38
CA LEU A 259 -14.74 3.57 -7.64
C LEU A 259 -14.08 2.20 -7.55
N GLY A 260 -13.45 1.89 -6.42
CA GLY A 260 -12.84 0.57 -6.20
C GLY A 260 -13.85 -0.58 -6.14
N ASN A 261 -15.09 -0.30 -5.68
CA ASN A 261 -16.14 -1.30 -5.62
C ASN A 261 -16.93 -1.48 -6.94
N LEU A 262 -16.61 -0.72 -8.00
CA LEU A 262 -17.25 -0.93 -9.31
C LEU A 262 -16.81 -2.23 -9.99
N GLY A 263 -15.71 -2.84 -9.57
CA GLY A 263 -15.17 -4.05 -10.18
C GLY A 263 -14.66 -3.86 -11.62
N LEU A 264 -14.37 -2.61 -12.01
CA LEU A 264 -13.90 -2.28 -13.36
C LEU A 264 -12.39 -2.47 -13.49
N SER A 265 -11.95 -3.07 -14.60
CA SER A 265 -10.56 -3.02 -15.07
C SER A 265 -10.48 -2.03 -16.25
N LEU A 266 -9.73 -0.95 -16.07
CA LEU A 266 -9.54 0.07 -17.10
C LEU A 266 -8.10 0.06 -17.68
N LEU A 267 -7.33 -1.00 -17.42
CA LEU A 267 -5.93 -1.12 -17.86
C LEU A 267 -5.80 -1.04 -19.40
N ASP A 268 -6.70 -1.72 -20.11
CA ASP A 268 -6.72 -1.78 -21.57
C ASP A 268 -7.59 -0.69 -22.20
N THR A 269 -8.09 0.27 -21.42
CA THR A 269 -8.94 1.36 -21.89
C THR A 269 -8.09 2.60 -22.08
N GLU A 270 -7.90 3.04 -23.31
CA GLU A 270 -7.11 4.23 -23.62
C GLU A 270 -7.94 5.52 -23.54
N GLY A 271 -7.33 6.56 -22.97
CA GLY A 271 -7.90 7.92 -22.89
C GLY A 271 -8.87 8.13 -21.73
N LEU A 272 -9.20 9.38 -21.48
CA LEU A 272 -10.04 9.79 -20.35
C LEU A 272 -11.52 9.47 -20.60
N GLU A 273 -12.05 9.82 -21.76
CA GLU A 273 -13.47 9.70 -22.08
C GLU A 273 -14.00 8.26 -22.01
N PRO A 274 -13.33 7.25 -22.60
CA PRO A 274 -13.78 5.85 -22.47
C PRO A 274 -13.75 5.36 -21.01
N ARG A 275 -12.76 5.75 -20.24
CA ARG A 275 -12.64 5.42 -18.82
C ARG A 275 -13.79 6.01 -18.00
N LEU A 276 -14.08 7.30 -18.19
CA LEU A 276 -15.20 7.96 -17.53
C LEU A 276 -16.56 7.38 -17.96
N SER A 277 -16.73 7.07 -19.25
CA SER A 277 -17.94 6.41 -19.75
C SER A 277 -18.20 5.07 -19.06
N ALA A 278 -17.17 4.24 -18.94
CA ALA A 278 -17.28 2.96 -18.23
C ALA A 278 -17.64 3.15 -16.74
N ILE A 279 -16.99 4.11 -16.07
CA ILE A 279 -17.26 4.46 -14.67
C ILE A 279 -18.71 4.94 -14.51
N HIS A 280 -19.17 5.88 -15.33
CA HIS A 280 -20.54 6.42 -15.25
C HIS A 280 -21.58 5.31 -15.49
N THR A 281 -21.38 4.45 -16.50
CA THR A 281 -22.26 3.32 -16.75
C THR A 281 -22.37 2.40 -15.52
N ALA A 282 -21.25 2.09 -14.88
CA ALA A 282 -21.24 1.24 -13.70
C ALA A 282 -21.89 1.93 -12.48
N LEU A 283 -21.64 3.23 -12.29
CA LEU A 283 -22.30 4.01 -11.23
C LEU A 283 -23.81 4.11 -11.41
N ASP A 284 -24.29 4.24 -12.64
CA ASP A 284 -25.72 4.32 -12.91
C ASP A 284 -26.41 2.95 -12.74
N ALA A 285 -25.72 1.86 -13.06
CA ALA A 285 -26.23 0.51 -12.79
C ALA A 285 -26.44 0.25 -11.28
N GLN A 286 -25.55 0.77 -10.42
CA GLN A 286 -25.67 0.65 -8.95
C GLN A 286 -26.82 1.48 -8.34
N LYS A 287 -27.36 2.48 -9.05
CA LYS A 287 -28.50 3.28 -8.58
C LYS A 287 -29.85 2.63 -8.88
N GLY A 288 -29.87 1.63 -9.77
CA GLY A 288 -31.10 0.95 -10.23
C GLY A 288 -31.46 -0.31 -9.45
N ASP A 289 -30.56 -0.76 -8.60
CA ASP A 289 -30.76 -1.84 -7.63
C ASP A 289 -31.08 -1.27 -6.23
#